data_224de1ea90c7e59a8b041c0155057a01
#
_entry.id   224de1ea90c7e59a8b041c0155057a01
#
_cell.length_a   1.000
_cell.length_b   1.000
_cell.length_c   1.000
_cell.angle_alpha   90.00
_cell.angle_beta   90.00
_cell.angle_gamma   90.00
#
_symmetry.space_group_name_H-M   'P 1'
#
loop_
_entity.id
_entity.type
_entity.pdbx_description
1 polymer ?
#
loop_
_entity_poly.entity_id
_entity_poly.type
_entity_poly.pdbx_seq_one_letter_code
_entity_poly.pdbx_strand_id
1 'polypeptide(L)'
;MAYGFDRPSTFGKLFPDGEFLGFYDEYLMERFHEMSAKGEARQEFFPGFKSDLIRDMHRGTDPIADDLLPKRYSLAKSYKSLGDIIYLGAGIAVSSRLRDLIEELEPGRHQIWPIEVILPSGEAYPTEYFMLRVLSQLDPFDKEKSDPSCWKKSGRILKMMRPKENHAHGIALSRSVIGDHHIWRGIVTPETGISGFNFYVSDRLKAAIHEAGLKTPPFYQLKEV
;
A
#
# COMPACT_ATOMS: atom_id res chain seq x y z
N MET A 1 5.13 8.80 17.78
CA MET A 1 5.54 9.48 16.52
C MET A 1 5.05 8.66 15.33
N ALA A 2 4.77 9.32 14.19
CA ALA A 2 4.38 8.66 12.94
C ALA A 2 5.55 8.60 11.97
N TYR A 3 5.55 7.58 11.12
CA TYR A 3 6.56 7.38 10.09
C TYR A 3 5.92 7.00 8.76
N GLY A 4 6.45 7.52 7.68
CA GLY A 4 6.11 7.08 6.33
C GLY A 4 7.23 6.24 5.74
N PHE A 5 6.91 5.46 4.70
CA PHE A 5 7.89 4.70 3.93
C PHE A 5 8.29 5.44 2.66
N ASP A 6 9.57 5.38 2.33
CA ASP A 6 10.07 5.79 1.03
C ASP A 6 9.76 4.73 -0.02
N ARG A 7 8.76 5.01 -0.88
CA ARG A 7 8.46 4.10 -1.98
C ARG A 7 9.66 4.03 -2.94
N PRO A 8 10.20 2.83 -3.22
CA PRO A 8 11.26 2.69 -4.21
C PRO A 8 10.77 3.13 -5.60
N SER A 9 11.62 3.87 -6.31
CA SER A 9 11.33 4.37 -7.66
C SER A 9 11.89 3.48 -8.77
N THR A 10 12.71 2.49 -8.41
CA THR A 10 13.39 1.59 -9.35
C THR A 10 13.18 0.15 -8.95
N PHE A 11 13.15 -0.73 -9.94
CA PHE A 11 13.06 -2.18 -9.70
C PHE A 11 14.23 -2.69 -8.87
N GLY A 12 13.93 -3.50 -7.88
CA GLY A 12 14.89 -4.07 -6.94
C GLY A 12 14.23 -4.95 -5.89
N LYS A 13 14.94 -5.25 -4.82
CA LYS A 13 14.48 -6.15 -3.75
C LYS A 13 13.19 -5.70 -3.03
N LEU A 14 12.87 -4.41 -3.07
CA LEU A 14 11.66 -3.82 -2.46
C LEU A 14 10.57 -3.49 -3.50
N PHE A 15 10.91 -3.53 -4.77
CA PHE A 15 10.00 -3.35 -5.89
C PHE A 15 10.44 -4.31 -7.01
N PRO A 16 10.14 -5.61 -6.87
CA PRO A 16 10.54 -6.58 -7.87
C PRO A 16 9.79 -6.35 -9.18
N ASP A 17 10.52 -6.54 -10.29
CA ASP A 17 9.95 -6.56 -11.62
C ASP A 17 9.20 -7.88 -11.84
N GLY A 18 8.00 -7.81 -12.39
CA GLY A 18 7.15 -8.99 -12.61
C GLY A 18 5.70 -8.62 -12.91
N GLU A 19 4.85 -9.63 -12.97
CA GLU A 19 3.44 -9.48 -13.31
C GLU A 19 2.54 -10.44 -12.53
N PHE A 20 1.28 -10.07 -12.37
CA PHE A 20 0.27 -10.97 -11.81
C PHE A 20 -0.16 -11.98 -12.85
N LEU A 21 -0.05 -13.28 -12.54
CA LEU A 21 -0.44 -14.36 -13.43
C LEU A 21 -1.94 -14.64 -13.36
N GLY A 22 -2.57 -14.76 -14.53
CA GLY A 22 -3.96 -15.17 -14.70
C GLY A 22 -4.99 -14.18 -14.14
N PHE A 23 -4.53 -12.97 -13.73
CA PHE A 23 -5.41 -12.01 -13.08
C PHE A 23 -5.90 -10.91 -14.03
N TYR A 24 -5.03 -10.39 -14.91
CA TYR A 24 -5.39 -9.17 -15.65
C TYR A 24 -6.07 -9.40 -17.00
N ASP A 25 -5.88 -10.52 -17.65
CA ASP A 25 -6.34 -10.68 -19.03
C ASP A 25 -7.46 -11.71 -19.18
N GLU A 26 -7.29 -12.94 -18.75
CA GLU A 26 -8.33 -13.97 -18.93
C GLU A 26 -9.38 -13.92 -17.83
N TYR A 27 -8.98 -14.02 -16.59
CA TYR A 27 -9.89 -14.11 -15.44
C TYR A 27 -10.73 -12.84 -15.22
N LEU A 28 -10.09 -11.66 -15.23
CA LEU A 28 -10.83 -10.41 -15.06
C LEU A 28 -11.76 -10.11 -16.23
N MET A 29 -11.42 -10.52 -17.46
CA MET A 29 -12.30 -10.35 -18.61
C MET A 29 -13.53 -11.24 -18.48
N GLU A 30 -13.35 -12.50 -18.10
CA GLU A 30 -14.45 -13.43 -17.85
C GLU A 30 -15.36 -12.89 -16.75
N ARG A 31 -14.78 -12.46 -15.63
CA ARG A 31 -15.53 -11.88 -14.51
C ARG A 31 -16.26 -10.59 -14.89
N PHE A 32 -15.65 -9.74 -15.70
CA PHE A 32 -16.30 -8.55 -16.23
C PHE A 32 -17.53 -8.91 -17.08
N HIS A 33 -17.44 -9.90 -17.94
CA HIS A 33 -18.58 -10.37 -18.75
C HIS A 33 -19.71 -10.94 -17.89
N GLU A 34 -19.39 -11.71 -16.87
CA GLU A 34 -20.39 -12.21 -15.93
C GLU A 34 -21.13 -11.09 -15.20
N MET A 35 -20.37 -10.11 -14.66
CA MET A 35 -20.92 -8.96 -13.97
C MET A 35 -21.75 -8.06 -14.89
N SER A 36 -21.31 -7.90 -16.14
CA SER A 36 -22.05 -7.11 -17.14
C SER A 36 -23.37 -7.79 -17.50
N ALA A 37 -23.38 -9.11 -17.65
CA ALA A 37 -24.58 -9.88 -17.94
C ALA A 37 -25.62 -9.80 -16.81
N LYS A 38 -25.18 -9.61 -15.58
CA LYS A 38 -26.03 -9.41 -14.38
C LYS A 38 -26.41 -7.96 -14.13
N GLY A 39 -25.87 -7.00 -14.91
CA GLY A 39 -26.04 -5.56 -14.66
C GLY A 39 -25.27 -5.05 -13.44
N GLU A 40 -24.28 -5.79 -12.96
CA GLU A 40 -23.48 -5.48 -11.77
C GLU A 40 -22.17 -4.72 -12.11
N ALA A 41 -21.75 -4.71 -13.39
CA ALA A 41 -20.55 -3.99 -13.81
C ALA A 41 -20.79 -2.48 -13.80
N ARG A 42 -19.95 -1.75 -13.07
CA ARG A 42 -20.00 -0.27 -12.99
C ARG A 42 -19.47 0.41 -14.25
N GLN A 43 -18.79 -0.31 -15.11
CA GLN A 43 -18.17 0.17 -16.35
C GLN A 43 -18.73 -0.59 -17.54
N GLU A 44 -18.94 0.11 -18.66
CA GLU A 44 -19.47 -0.48 -19.90
C GLU A 44 -18.41 -1.23 -20.73
N PHE A 45 -17.12 -1.08 -20.38
CA PHE A 45 -16.02 -1.67 -21.11
C PHE A 45 -14.89 -2.15 -20.20
N PHE A 46 -14.27 -3.27 -20.58
CA PHE A 46 -13.26 -3.98 -19.78
C PHE A 46 -12.05 -3.13 -19.35
N PRO A 47 -11.42 -2.29 -20.19
CA PRO A 47 -10.30 -1.45 -19.74
C PRO A 47 -10.68 -0.48 -18.61
N GLY A 48 -11.89 0.05 -18.61
CA GLY A 48 -12.41 0.87 -17.51
C GLY A 48 -12.60 0.07 -16.23
N PHE A 49 -13.20 -1.10 -16.31
CA PHE A 49 -13.34 -2.04 -15.18
C PHE A 49 -11.99 -2.41 -14.55
N LYS A 50 -11.01 -2.80 -15.38
CA LYS A 50 -9.65 -3.10 -14.93
C LYS A 50 -8.99 -1.90 -14.23
N SER A 51 -9.12 -0.70 -14.80
CA SER A 51 -8.56 0.52 -14.21
C SER A 51 -9.21 0.88 -12.87
N ASP A 52 -10.52 0.68 -12.74
CA ASP A 52 -11.26 0.91 -11.51
C ASP A 52 -10.85 -0.09 -10.44
N LEU A 53 -10.71 -1.36 -10.77
CA LEU A 53 -10.25 -2.37 -9.83
C LEU A 53 -8.83 -2.10 -9.33
N ILE A 54 -7.89 -1.77 -10.22
CA ILE A 54 -6.53 -1.40 -9.82
C ILE A 54 -6.54 -0.15 -8.92
N ARG A 55 -7.33 0.86 -9.28
CA ARG A 55 -7.48 2.05 -8.45
C ARG A 55 -8.07 1.72 -7.09
N ASP A 56 -9.05 0.84 -7.05
CA ASP A 56 -9.69 0.41 -5.81
C ASP A 56 -8.72 -0.40 -4.94
N MET A 57 -7.94 -1.31 -5.50
CA MET A 57 -6.85 -2.00 -4.78
C MET A 57 -5.89 -1.04 -4.08
N HIS A 58 -5.61 0.11 -4.70
CA HIS A 58 -4.71 1.11 -4.14
C HIS A 58 -5.37 2.10 -3.17
N ARG A 59 -6.66 2.40 -3.33
CA ARG A 59 -7.29 3.54 -2.66
C ARG A 59 -8.61 3.23 -1.98
N GLY A 60 -9.21 2.09 -2.26
CA GLY A 60 -10.51 1.74 -1.69
C GLY A 60 -10.45 1.53 -0.17
N THR A 61 -11.57 1.74 0.50
CA THR A 61 -11.76 1.61 1.95
C THR A 61 -12.35 0.27 2.34
N ASP A 62 -13.07 -0.37 1.41
CA ASP A 62 -13.78 -1.61 1.67
C ASP A 62 -12.95 -2.83 1.22
N PRO A 63 -13.11 -3.98 1.84
CA PRO A 63 -12.52 -5.22 1.36
C PRO A 63 -12.91 -5.51 -0.09
N ILE A 64 -11.99 -6.07 -0.86
CA ILE A 64 -12.25 -6.58 -2.20
C ILE A 64 -12.79 -7.99 -2.07
N ALA A 65 -13.77 -8.36 -2.91
CA ALA A 65 -14.29 -9.72 -2.95
C ALA A 65 -13.18 -10.74 -3.29
N ASP A 66 -13.20 -11.90 -2.62
CA ASP A 66 -12.12 -12.89 -2.68
C ASP A 66 -11.86 -13.42 -4.10
N ASP A 67 -12.89 -13.46 -4.93
CA ASP A 67 -12.81 -13.85 -6.34
C ASP A 67 -12.15 -12.77 -7.23
N LEU A 68 -11.96 -11.56 -6.74
CA LEU A 68 -11.25 -10.47 -7.42
C LEU A 68 -9.83 -10.24 -6.88
N LEU A 69 -9.33 -11.09 -6.00
CA LEU A 69 -7.99 -10.96 -5.43
C LEU A 69 -6.94 -11.64 -6.29
N PRO A 70 -5.84 -10.97 -6.64
CA PRO A 70 -4.71 -11.61 -7.30
C PRO A 70 -4.04 -12.61 -6.35
N LYS A 71 -3.74 -13.82 -6.83
CA LYS A 71 -3.18 -14.91 -6.02
C LYS A 71 -1.76 -15.31 -6.39
N ARG A 72 -1.27 -14.90 -7.58
CA ARG A 72 0.04 -15.31 -8.09
C ARG A 72 0.77 -14.15 -8.74
N TYR A 73 2.07 -14.03 -8.48
CA TYR A 73 2.94 -13.01 -9.05
C TYR A 73 4.23 -13.63 -9.57
N SER A 74 4.49 -13.53 -10.86
CA SER A 74 5.70 -14.03 -11.50
C SER A 74 6.77 -12.96 -11.54
N LEU A 75 7.96 -13.28 -11.04
CA LEU A 75 9.13 -12.42 -11.10
C LEU A 75 9.73 -12.47 -12.51
N ALA A 76 10.02 -11.31 -13.11
CA ALA A 76 10.71 -11.22 -14.39
C ALA A 76 12.18 -11.66 -14.32
N LYS A 77 12.78 -11.63 -13.11
CA LYS A 77 14.17 -12.08 -12.88
C LYS A 77 14.33 -12.61 -11.45
N SER A 78 15.39 -13.38 -11.24
CA SER A 78 15.75 -13.88 -9.91
C SER A 78 16.30 -12.75 -9.02
N TYR A 79 15.88 -12.74 -7.76
CA TYR A 79 16.38 -11.84 -6.72
C TYR A 79 17.03 -12.69 -5.62
N LYS A 80 18.25 -12.33 -5.22
CA LYS A 80 18.97 -13.00 -4.11
C LYS A 80 18.17 -12.94 -2.81
N SER A 81 17.49 -11.84 -2.56
CA SER A 81 16.54 -11.69 -1.46
C SER A 81 15.54 -10.59 -1.80
N LEU A 82 14.30 -10.77 -1.40
CA LEU A 82 13.28 -9.72 -1.39
C LEU A 82 13.18 -9.10 0.00
N GLY A 83 12.54 -7.94 0.08
CA GLY A 83 12.24 -7.28 1.35
C GLY A 83 11.03 -7.88 2.06
N ASP A 84 10.82 -7.53 3.33
CA ASP A 84 9.63 -7.91 4.09
C ASP A 84 8.41 -7.04 3.74
N ILE A 85 8.62 -5.90 3.07
CA ILE A 85 7.62 -5.17 2.30
C ILE A 85 8.11 -5.11 0.86
N ILE A 86 7.28 -5.55 -0.08
CA ILE A 86 7.53 -5.43 -1.51
C ILE A 86 6.33 -4.78 -2.21
N TYR A 87 6.62 -3.95 -3.21
CA TYR A 87 5.61 -3.33 -4.06
C TYR A 87 5.36 -4.21 -5.29
N LEU A 88 4.13 -4.67 -5.45
CA LEU A 88 3.69 -5.48 -6.59
C LEU A 88 2.63 -4.67 -7.34
N GLY A 89 2.93 -4.22 -8.53
CA GLY A 89 2.02 -3.50 -9.43
C GLY A 89 0.76 -2.84 -8.83
N ALA A 90 -0.18 -3.65 -8.37
CA ALA A 90 -1.47 -3.20 -7.82
C ALA A 90 -1.49 -2.99 -6.30
N GLY A 91 -0.39 -3.19 -5.57
CA GLY A 91 -0.39 -3.04 -4.12
C GLY A 91 0.94 -3.35 -3.46
N ILE A 92 0.89 -3.62 -2.17
CA ILE A 92 2.04 -4.11 -1.41
C ILE A 92 1.80 -5.55 -0.96
N ALA A 93 2.88 -6.31 -0.89
CA ALA A 93 2.89 -7.58 -0.20
C ALA A 93 3.89 -7.54 0.96
N VAL A 94 3.58 -8.28 2.01
CA VAL A 94 4.37 -8.38 3.23
C VAL A 94 4.76 -9.83 3.49
N SER A 95 5.94 -10.06 4.08
CA SER A 95 6.32 -11.41 4.52
C SER A 95 5.40 -11.90 5.65
N SER A 96 5.36 -13.22 5.88
CA SER A 96 4.60 -13.80 7.00
C SER A 96 4.96 -13.16 8.34
N ARG A 97 6.24 -12.89 8.59
CA ARG A 97 6.72 -12.25 9.82
C ARG A 97 6.16 -10.85 10.02
N LEU A 98 6.09 -10.03 8.96
CA LEU A 98 5.53 -8.69 9.05
C LEU A 98 4.00 -8.72 9.14
N ARG A 99 3.33 -9.65 8.43
CA ARG A 99 1.90 -9.89 8.61
C ARG A 99 1.56 -10.16 10.07
N ASP A 100 2.30 -11.05 10.72
CA ASP A 100 2.04 -11.43 12.10
C ASP A 100 2.19 -10.25 13.07
N LEU A 101 3.19 -9.38 12.87
CA LEU A 101 3.33 -8.14 13.64
C LEU A 101 2.16 -7.16 13.42
N ILE A 102 1.66 -7.06 12.19
CA ILE A 102 0.50 -6.20 11.89
C ILE A 102 -0.75 -6.78 12.56
N GLU A 103 -0.99 -8.08 12.42
CA GLU A 103 -2.13 -8.76 13.02
C GLU A 103 -2.08 -8.77 14.57
N GLU A 104 -0.90 -8.80 15.18
CA GLU A 104 -0.76 -8.65 16.63
C GLU A 104 -1.20 -7.27 17.13
N LEU A 105 -0.89 -6.22 16.36
CA LEU A 105 -1.17 -4.84 16.73
C LEU A 105 -2.57 -4.38 16.33
N GLU A 106 -3.09 -4.87 15.22
CA GLU A 106 -4.38 -4.49 14.63
C GLU A 106 -5.13 -5.72 14.07
N PRO A 107 -5.55 -6.65 14.93
CA PRO A 107 -6.13 -7.93 14.52
C PRO A 107 -7.39 -7.74 13.66
N GLY A 108 -7.39 -8.32 12.46
CA GLY A 108 -8.54 -8.31 11.54
C GLY A 108 -8.93 -6.93 11.00
N ARG A 109 -8.13 -5.89 11.22
CA ARG A 109 -8.45 -4.51 10.78
C ARG A 109 -8.18 -4.28 9.30
N HIS A 110 -7.36 -5.10 8.69
CA HIS A 110 -6.95 -4.97 7.29
C HIS A 110 -7.32 -6.21 6.49
N GLN A 111 -7.39 -6.08 5.17
CA GLN A 111 -7.54 -7.25 4.31
C GLN A 111 -6.16 -7.79 3.95
N ILE A 112 -5.91 -9.03 4.34
CA ILE A 112 -4.65 -9.74 4.10
C ILE A 112 -4.96 -11.09 3.45
N TRP A 113 -4.29 -11.39 2.33
CA TRP A 113 -4.49 -12.68 1.64
C TRP A 113 -3.17 -13.20 1.05
N PRO A 114 -3.00 -14.53 0.94
CA PRO A 114 -1.77 -15.11 0.43
C PRO A 114 -1.55 -14.75 -1.04
N ILE A 115 -0.28 -14.51 -1.41
CA ILE A 115 0.17 -14.32 -2.78
C ILE A 115 1.37 -15.23 -3.03
N GLU A 116 1.24 -16.13 -3.99
CA GLU A 116 2.35 -16.97 -4.42
C GLU A 116 3.30 -16.15 -5.31
N VAL A 117 4.50 -15.89 -4.82
CA VAL A 117 5.56 -15.25 -5.61
C VAL A 117 6.36 -16.34 -6.30
N ILE A 118 6.47 -16.27 -7.64
CA ILE A 118 7.05 -17.33 -8.48
C ILE A 118 8.35 -16.82 -9.11
N LEU A 119 9.39 -17.64 -9.02
CA LEU A 119 10.68 -17.43 -9.66
C LEU A 119 10.57 -17.58 -11.18
N PRO A 120 11.51 -17.03 -11.97
CA PRO A 120 11.56 -17.29 -13.43
C PRO A 120 11.71 -18.77 -13.79
N SER A 121 12.18 -19.62 -12.86
CA SER A 121 12.21 -21.07 -13.02
C SER A 121 10.83 -21.74 -12.95
N GLY A 122 9.80 -21.04 -12.53
CA GLY A 122 8.47 -21.57 -12.23
C GLY A 122 8.29 -22.08 -10.80
N GLU A 123 9.34 -22.08 -9.99
CA GLU A 123 9.29 -22.50 -8.59
C GLU A 123 8.77 -21.36 -7.69
N ALA A 124 8.13 -21.73 -6.58
CA ALA A 124 7.72 -20.76 -5.56
C ALA A 124 8.95 -20.09 -4.92
N TYR A 125 8.84 -18.79 -4.67
CA TYR A 125 9.85 -18.07 -3.90
C TYR A 125 9.87 -18.59 -2.45
N PRO A 126 11.06 -18.79 -1.83
CA PRO A 126 11.15 -19.47 -0.51
C PRO A 126 10.44 -18.77 0.65
N THR A 127 10.25 -17.45 0.55
CA THR A 127 9.54 -16.67 1.57
C THR A 127 8.06 -16.58 1.20
N GLU A 128 7.18 -16.88 2.14
CA GLU A 128 5.74 -16.67 2.00
C GLU A 128 5.42 -15.17 2.05
N TYR A 129 4.57 -14.74 1.12
CA TYR A 129 4.08 -13.38 1.05
C TYR A 129 2.57 -13.31 1.11
N PHE A 130 2.09 -12.20 1.62
CA PHE A 130 0.68 -11.86 1.73
C PHE A 130 0.46 -10.46 1.16
N MET A 131 -0.50 -10.32 0.26
CA MET A 131 -0.96 -8.99 -0.12
C MET A 131 -1.58 -8.31 1.10
N LEU A 132 -1.29 -7.03 1.26
CA LEU A 132 -1.85 -6.20 2.33
C LEU A 132 -2.62 -5.03 1.74
N ARG A 133 -3.91 -5.00 2.04
CA ARG A 133 -4.77 -3.85 1.81
C ARG A 133 -5.06 -3.16 3.13
N VAL A 134 -4.42 -2.04 3.34
CA VAL A 134 -4.65 -1.21 4.53
C VAL A 134 -6.01 -0.52 4.39
N LEU A 135 -6.97 -0.91 5.20
CA LEU A 135 -8.35 -0.37 5.18
C LEU A 135 -8.47 0.91 6.02
N SER A 136 -7.58 1.11 7.00
CA SER A 136 -7.54 2.34 7.77
C SER A 136 -7.09 3.51 6.89
N GLN A 137 -8.01 4.42 6.60
CA GLN A 137 -7.74 5.66 5.86
C GLN A 137 -8.05 6.84 6.76
N LEU A 138 -7.03 7.67 7.02
CA LEU A 138 -7.12 8.78 7.96
C LEU A 138 -6.71 10.08 7.27
N ASP A 139 -7.28 11.19 7.75
CA ASP A 139 -6.84 12.54 7.42
C ASP A 139 -6.24 13.25 8.65
N PRO A 140 -5.06 12.81 9.12
CA PRO A 140 -4.44 13.39 10.31
C PRO A 140 -3.65 14.67 10.01
N PHE A 141 -3.58 15.14 8.76
CA PHE A 141 -2.75 16.28 8.39
C PHE A 141 -3.21 17.57 9.06
N ASP A 142 -2.35 18.12 9.93
CA ASP A 142 -2.55 19.41 10.58
C ASP A 142 -1.79 20.49 9.82
N LYS A 143 -2.51 21.22 8.96
CA LYS A 143 -1.95 22.27 8.12
C LYS A 143 -1.41 23.44 8.93
N GLU A 144 -2.07 23.78 10.04
CA GLU A 144 -1.72 24.96 10.85
C GLU A 144 -0.43 24.74 11.64
N LYS A 145 -0.22 23.48 12.09
CA LYS A 145 0.96 23.09 12.84
C LYS A 145 2.09 22.54 11.96
N SER A 146 1.84 22.38 10.66
CA SER A 146 2.84 22.00 9.67
C SER A 146 3.62 23.21 9.18
N ASP A 147 4.93 23.02 8.92
CA ASP A 147 5.75 24.02 8.24
C ASP A 147 5.18 24.31 6.84
N PRO A 148 4.89 25.58 6.49
CA PRO A 148 4.37 25.95 5.18
C PRO A 148 5.24 25.51 4.00
N SER A 149 6.54 25.29 4.22
CA SER A 149 7.46 24.77 3.18
C SER A 149 7.26 23.29 2.87
N CYS A 150 6.58 22.55 3.73
CA CYS A 150 6.37 21.11 3.61
C CYS A 150 5.16 20.72 2.77
N TRP A 151 4.38 21.68 2.32
CA TRP A 151 3.21 21.43 1.50
C TRP A 151 2.99 22.55 0.48
N LYS A 152 2.32 22.24 -0.62
CA LYS A 152 1.88 23.24 -1.60
C LYS A 152 0.49 22.93 -2.10
N LYS A 153 -0.24 23.98 -2.48
CA LYS A 153 -1.50 23.85 -3.19
C LYS A 153 -1.24 23.48 -4.66
N SER A 154 -1.87 22.43 -5.13
CA SER A 154 -1.84 22.02 -6.53
C SER A 154 -3.28 21.84 -7.02
N GLY A 155 -3.84 22.85 -7.65
CA GLY A 155 -5.28 22.94 -7.92
C GLY A 155 -6.09 22.99 -6.63
N ARG A 156 -7.00 22.02 -6.42
CA ARG A 156 -7.80 21.89 -5.19
C ARG A 156 -7.11 21.03 -4.12
N ILE A 157 -5.97 20.40 -4.43
CA ILE A 157 -5.31 19.41 -3.58
C ILE A 157 -4.07 20.02 -2.93
N LEU A 158 -3.87 19.77 -1.63
CA LEU A 158 -2.61 20.04 -0.95
C LEU A 158 -1.68 18.85 -1.19
N LYS A 159 -0.50 19.10 -1.75
CA LYS A 159 0.54 18.08 -1.91
C LYS A 159 1.61 18.26 -0.86
N MET A 160 1.94 17.19 -0.15
CA MET A 160 3.15 17.15 0.66
C MET A 160 4.36 17.33 -0.23
N MET A 161 5.23 18.24 0.16
CA MET A 161 6.55 18.44 -0.43
C MET A 161 7.55 17.78 0.50
N ARG A 162 8.28 16.78 0.01
CA ARG A 162 9.48 16.35 0.73
C ARG A 162 10.55 17.41 0.50
N PRO A 163 11.09 18.05 1.55
CA PRO A 163 12.35 18.76 1.46
C PRO A 163 13.43 17.78 1.02
N LYS A 164 14.40 18.23 0.23
CA LYS A 164 15.43 17.42 -0.43
C LYS A 164 16.32 16.60 0.51
N GLU A 165 16.28 16.82 1.81
CA GLU A 165 17.17 16.24 2.80
C GLU A 165 16.38 15.70 4.00
N ASN A 166 15.88 14.46 3.93
CA ASN A 166 15.31 13.68 5.06
C ASN A 166 14.21 14.36 5.91
N HIS A 167 13.57 15.43 5.47
CA HIS A 167 12.81 16.32 6.33
C HIS A 167 11.33 16.34 6.04
N ALA A 168 10.65 15.22 6.28
CA ALA A 168 9.23 15.27 6.56
C ALA A 168 8.94 15.87 7.97
N HIS A 169 9.97 16.28 8.71
CA HIS A 169 9.89 16.82 10.07
C HIS A 169 8.98 18.05 10.22
N GLY A 170 8.73 18.78 9.15
CA GLY A 170 7.81 19.90 9.16
C GLY A 170 6.35 19.54 8.99
N ILE A 171 6.03 18.29 8.62
CA ILE A 171 4.66 17.83 8.46
C ILE A 171 4.13 17.38 9.82
N ALA A 172 3.07 18.04 10.28
CA ALA A 172 2.40 17.71 11.52
C ALA A 172 1.16 16.85 11.25
N LEU A 173 1.03 15.78 12.02
CA LEU A 173 -0.11 14.90 12.03
C LEU A 173 -0.83 14.95 13.36
N SER A 174 -2.15 15.05 13.34
CA SER A 174 -2.99 15.06 14.55
C SER A 174 -3.00 13.68 15.22
N ARG A 175 -2.48 13.60 16.44
CA ARG A 175 -2.50 12.40 17.26
C ARG A 175 -3.92 11.93 17.56
N SER A 176 -4.84 12.86 17.77
CA SER A 176 -6.25 12.53 18.06
C SER A 176 -6.96 11.86 16.88
N VAL A 177 -6.55 12.18 15.63
CA VAL A 177 -7.07 11.53 14.42
C VAL A 177 -6.40 10.18 14.19
N ILE A 178 -5.10 10.05 14.47
CA ILE A 178 -4.39 8.76 14.35
C ILE A 178 -4.94 7.76 15.36
N GLY A 179 -5.20 8.22 16.60
CA GLY A 179 -5.76 7.35 17.66
C GLY A 179 -4.87 6.14 17.95
N ASP A 180 -5.46 4.95 17.90
CA ASP A 180 -4.83 3.65 18.17
C ASP A 180 -4.33 2.93 16.91
N HIS A 181 -4.32 3.61 15.76
CA HIS A 181 -3.85 3.01 14.51
C HIS A 181 -2.33 2.80 14.49
N HIS A 182 -1.92 1.62 14.05
CA HIS A 182 -0.52 1.25 13.90
C HIS A 182 -0.05 1.25 12.45
N ILE A 183 -0.96 1.04 11.48
CA ILE A 183 -0.71 1.22 10.06
C ILE A 183 -1.95 1.87 9.41
N TRP A 184 -1.73 2.91 8.62
CA TRP A 184 -2.83 3.61 7.92
C TRP A 184 -2.37 4.23 6.61
N ARG A 185 -3.33 4.66 5.82
CA ARG A 185 -3.11 5.47 4.62
C ARG A 185 -3.74 6.84 4.79
N GLY A 186 -3.12 7.85 4.16
CA GLY A 186 -3.72 9.18 4.08
C GLY A 186 -4.91 9.20 3.11
N ILE A 187 -5.96 9.90 3.47
CA ILE A 187 -7.07 10.19 2.56
C ILE A 187 -6.68 11.36 1.67
N VAL A 188 -6.99 11.25 0.37
CA VAL A 188 -6.95 12.39 -0.55
C VAL A 188 -8.33 13.02 -0.57
N THR A 189 -8.54 14.05 0.23
CA THR A 189 -9.76 14.86 0.14
C THR A 189 -9.53 16.03 -0.83
N PRO A 190 -10.60 16.69 -1.33
CA PRO A 190 -10.46 17.93 -2.10
C PRO A 190 -9.73 19.05 -1.36
N GLU A 191 -9.67 18.96 -0.04
CA GLU A 191 -9.13 19.99 0.86
C GLU A 191 -7.75 19.63 1.40
N THR A 192 -7.47 18.35 1.61
CA THR A 192 -6.24 17.84 2.20
C THR A 192 -5.69 16.68 1.39
N GLY A 193 -4.85 16.97 0.43
CA GLY A 193 -4.27 15.96 -0.44
C GLY A 193 -2.97 15.38 0.08
N ILE A 194 -2.98 14.70 1.22
CA ILE A 194 -1.90 13.76 1.50
C ILE A 194 -2.09 12.62 0.51
N SER A 195 -1.17 12.49 -0.45
CA SER A 195 -1.25 11.46 -1.48
C SER A 195 -1.58 10.10 -0.88
N GLY A 196 -2.74 9.52 -1.20
CA GLY A 196 -3.20 8.23 -0.71
C GLY A 196 -2.35 7.02 -1.13
N PHE A 197 -1.18 7.25 -1.69
CA PHE A 197 -0.19 6.22 -2.02
C PHE A 197 0.82 5.95 -0.90
N ASN A 198 0.85 6.77 0.14
CA ASN A 198 1.81 6.59 1.22
C ASN A 198 1.17 5.83 2.38
N PHE A 199 1.87 4.82 2.85
CA PHE A 199 1.58 4.14 4.11
C PHE A 199 2.30 4.86 5.24
N TYR A 200 1.64 4.91 6.37
CA TYR A 200 2.18 5.46 7.60
C TYR A 200 2.10 4.41 8.69
N VAL A 201 3.05 4.43 9.58
CA VAL A 201 3.11 3.52 10.72
C VAL A 201 3.39 4.26 12.02
N SER A 202 2.91 3.70 13.12
CA SER A 202 3.20 4.17 14.47
C SER A 202 4.62 3.85 14.90
N ASP A 203 5.09 4.51 15.97
CA ASP A 203 6.33 4.14 16.67
C ASP A 203 6.37 2.66 17.04
N ARG A 204 5.27 2.13 17.54
CA ARG A 204 5.18 0.74 18.01
C ARG A 204 5.42 -0.26 16.89
N LEU A 205 4.74 -0.09 15.75
CA LEU A 205 4.94 -0.99 14.60
C LEU A 205 6.35 -0.81 14.02
N LYS A 206 6.86 0.42 13.91
CA LYS A 206 8.23 0.67 13.46
C LYS A 206 9.26 0.00 14.37
N ALA A 207 9.10 0.10 15.70
CA ALA A 207 9.99 -0.54 16.65
C ALA A 207 9.97 -2.07 16.51
N ALA A 208 8.77 -2.67 16.42
CA ALA A 208 8.62 -4.11 16.20
C ALA A 208 9.28 -4.59 14.89
N ILE A 209 9.12 -3.82 13.80
CA ILE A 209 9.80 -4.09 12.51
C ILE A 209 11.32 -4.08 12.68
N HIS A 210 11.85 -3.09 13.40
CA HIS A 210 13.30 -2.96 13.63
C HIS A 210 13.82 -4.09 14.52
N GLU A 211 13.17 -4.39 15.63
CA GLU A 211 13.53 -5.46 16.57
C GLU A 211 13.50 -6.83 15.89
N ALA A 212 12.55 -7.06 15.00
CA ALA A 212 12.46 -8.28 14.20
C ALA A 212 13.51 -8.33 13.06
N GLY A 213 14.30 -7.27 12.85
CA GLY A 213 15.31 -7.20 11.80
C GLY A 213 14.73 -7.30 10.39
N LEU A 214 13.50 -6.80 10.16
CA LEU A 214 12.82 -6.90 8.87
C LEU A 214 13.36 -5.89 7.86
N LYS A 215 13.42 -6.30 6.61
CA LYS A 215 13.93 -5.51 5.48
C LYS A 215 12.78 -4.72 4.85
N THR A 216 12.69 -3.45 5.16
CA THR A 216 11.67 -2.54 4.65
C THR A 216 12.28 -1.38 3.86
N PRO A 217 11.49 -0.61 3.10
CA PRO A 217 11.93 0.69 2.62
C PRO A 217 12.36 1.59 3.78
N PRO A 218 13.24 2.57 3.55
CA PRO A 218 13.62 3.53 4.56
C PRO A 218 12.40 4.28 5.12
N PHE A 219 12.40 4.50 6.44
CA PHE A 219 11.40 5.32 7.09
C PHE A 219 11.80 6.79 7.06
N TYR A 220 10.81 7.65 6.98
CA TYR A 220 10.95 9.07 7.30
C TYR A 220 10.00 9.44 8.43
N GLN A 221 10.48 10.28 9.34
CA GLN A 221 9.74 10.68 10.52
C GLN A 221 8.79 11.85 10.23
N LEU A 222 7.63 11.85 10.89
CA LEU A 222 6.63 12.90 10.87
C LEU A 222 6.40 13.41 12.29
N LYS A 223 6.06 14.68 12.43
CA LYS A 223 5.72 15.28 13.71
C LYS A 223 4.28 14.90 14.08
N GLU A 224 4.05 14.45 15.30
CA GLU A 224 2.70 14.33 15.86
C GLU A 224 2.40 15.51 16.80
N VAL A 225 1.17 15.98 16.75
CA VAL A 225 0.67 17.13 17.51
C VAL A 225 -0.68 16.84 18.14
#